data_29251646fdf82ca607f70c0cfa64238b
#
_entry.id   29251646fdf82ca607f70c0cfa64238b
#
_cell.length_a   1.000
_cell.length_b   1.000
_cell.length_c   1.000
_cell.angle_alpha   90.00
_cell.angle_beta   90.00
_cell.angle_gamma   90.00
#
_symmetry.space_group_name_H-M   'P 1'
#
loop_
_entity.id
_entity.type
_entity.pdbx_description
1 polymer ?
#
loop_
_entity_poly.entity_id
_entity_poly.type
_entity_poly.pdbx_seq_one_letter_code
_entity_poly.pdbx_strand_id
1 'polypeptide(L)'
;MSLQQKNHDEEDVIINNLITKICDLYSKISNLESLKPSKDVDTLFTELVHTCIPPCPKFDIDHLPKRVQNIRSNLIRLCGEAEGLLESHFSTILASYKNPLNNLKVFPYYNNYLKLGHLEYQILSQHLNNKQPKRIAFVGSGPLPLTSIVLASNHLTKTTFHNYDIDVSANSKASALMVNDDDLSTRMVFKSTDVMDVTSELSQYDVVFLAALVGLDKEDKVKVIEHLGKYMAPGSLLMLRSAHGARVFLYPVIDTDCDLQGFEVLSVFHPTDEIINSVVIARKYYSHNPKVLQMPSVNSSSSSLIAPFNCNCRMMIVHPNNCSHEIEAFNPLNIHGNMFEDKRS
;
A
#
# COMPACT_ATOMS: atom_id res chain seq x y z
N MET A 1 -21.23 -36.59 8.96
CA MET A 1 -20.35 -35.42 8.70
C MET A 1 -21.04 -34.20 9.26
N SER A 2 -20.42 -33.48 10.19
CA SER A 2 -21.01 -32.27 10.78
C SER A 2 -21.02 -31.12 9.77
N LEU A 3 -21.99 -30.19 9.90
CA LEU A 3 -22.02 -28.96 9.04
C LEU A 3 -20.71 -28.19 9.10
N GLN A 4 -20.04 -28.16 10.26
CA GLN A 4 -18.74 -27.51 10.43
C GLN A 4 -17.62 -28.19 9.61
N GLN A 5 -17.64 -29.52 9.50
CA GLN A 5 -16.67 -30.27 8.72
C GLN A 5 -16.85 -30.05 7.22
N LYS A 6 -18.10 -29.95 6.74
CA LYS A 6 -18.40 -29.61 5.34
C LYS A 6 -17.93 -28.23 4.96
N ASN A 7 -18.14 -27.22 5.82
CA ASN A 7 -17.69 -25.84 5.55
C ASN A 7 -16.16 -25.76 5.48
N HIS A 8 -15.45 -26.50 6.35
CA HIS A 8 -13.98 -26.52 6.33
C HIS A 8 -13.43 -27.17 5.05
N ASP A 9 -14.03 -28.32 4.64
CA ASP A 9 -13.64 -29.01 3.41
C ASP A 9 -13.87 -28.11 2.15
N GLU A 10 -14.94 -27.28 2.12
CA GLU A 10 -15.23 -26.34 1.05
C GLU A 10 -14.23 -25.16 1.03
N GLU A 11 -13.86 -24.62 2.19
CA GLU A 11 -12.85 -23.56 2.32
C GLU A 11 -11.48 -24.04 1.85
N ASP A 12 -11.07 -25.25 2.22
CA ASP A 12 -9.81 -25.85 1.80
C ASP A 12 -9.74 -26.03 0.27
N VAL A 13 -10.85 -26.42 -0.36
CA VAL A 13 -10.94 -26.53 -1.83
C VAL A 13 -10.77 -25.17 -2.49
N ILE A 14 -11.40 -24.12 -1.96
CA ILE A 14 -11.26 -22.75 -2.50
C ILE A 14 -9.81 -22.27 -2.40
N ILE A 15 -9.18 -22.46 -1.23
CA ILE A 15 -7.78 -22.08 -0.98
C ILE A 15 -6.83 -22.84 -1.93
N ASN A 16 -7.00 -24.16 -2.07
CA ASN A 16 -6.16 -24.97 -2.94
C ASN A 16 -6.28 -24.58 -4.42
N ASN A 17 -7.50 -24.27 -4.90
CA ASN A 17 -7.73 -23.79 -6.26
C ASN A 17 -7.05 -22.42 -6.49
N LEU A 18 -7.16 -21.51 -5.53
CA LEU A 18 -6.49 -20.22 -5.55
C LEU A 18 -4.98 -20.38 -5.64
N ILE A 19 -4.38 -21.19 -4.77
CA ILE A 19 -2.93 -21.45 -4.73
C ILE A 19 -2.47 -22.06 -6.05
N THR A 20 -3.21 -23.03 -6.58
CA THR A 20 -2.88 -23.66 -7.88
C THR A 20 -2.83 -22.61 -8.98
N LYS A 21 -3.86 -21.76 -9.08
CA LYS A 21 -3.92 -20.71 -10.09
C LYS A 21 -2.78 -19.68 -9.94
N ILE A 22 -2.45 -19.29 -8.71
CA ILE A 22 -1.32 -18.40 -8.43
C ILE A 22 0.01 -19.03 -8.84
N CYS A 23 0.22 -20.32 -8.56
CA CYS A 23 1.42 -21.04 -8.97
C CYS A 23 1.57 -21.09 -10.49
N ASP A 24 0.47 -21.32 -11.22
CA ASP A 24 0.47 -21.32 -12.69
C ASP A 24 0.79 -19.92 -13.25
N LEU A 25 0.20 -18.87 -12.70
CA LEU A 25 0.48 -17.49 -13.08
C LEU A 25 1.93 -17.12 -12.79
N TYR A 26 2.44 -17.46 -11.59
CA TYR A 26 3.84 -17.28 -11.27
C TYR A 26 4.78 -17.95 -12.27
N SER A 27 4.48 -19.18 -12.66
CA SER A 27 5.29 -19.90 -13.67
C SER A 27 5.34 -19.16 -15.00
N LYS A 28 4.20 -18.59 -15.45
CA LYS A 28 4.14 -17.81 -16.69
C LYS A 28 4.87 -16.48 -16.56
N ILE A 29 4.63 -15.73 -15.47
CA ILE A 29 5.24 -14.41 -15.21
C ILE A 29 6.76 -14.53 -15.06
N SER A 30 7.24 -15.54 -14.32
CA SER A 30 8.68 -15.74 -14.11
C SER A 30 9.46 -16.15 -15.37
N ASN A 31 8.76 -16.59 -16.41
CA ASN A 31 9.36 -16.95 -17.72
C ASN A 31 9.27 -15.80 -18.74
N LEU A 32 8.73 -14.64 -18.38
CA LEU A 32 8.75 -13.47 -19.26
C LEU A 32 10.18 -12.96 -19.46
N GLU A 33 10.56 -12.66 -20.70
CA GLU A 33 11.87 -12.11 -21.02
C GLU A 33 12.07 -10.71 -20.43
N SER A 34 10.99 -9.98 -20.22
CA SER A 34 10.99 -8.61 -19.67
C SER A 34 9.66 -8.29 -19.01
N LEU A 35 9.71 -7.51 -17.93
CA LEU A 35 8.52 -6.97 -17.24
C LEU A 35 8.14 -5.55 -17.73
N LYS A 36 8.81 -5.04 -18.77
CA LYS A 36 8.40 -3.78 -19.40
C LYS A 36 6.98 -3.87 -19.94
N PRO A 37 6.21 -2.78 -19.92
CA PRO A 37 4.83 -2.76 -20.42
C PRO A 37 4.73 -3.37 -21.83
N SER A 38 3.92 -4.42 -21.93
CA SER A 38 3.60 -5.12 -23.15
C SER A 38 2.27 -5.84 -22.96
N LYS A 39 1.65 -6.29 -24.07
CA LYS A 39 0.38 -7.01 -24.01
C LYS A 39 0.44 -8.27 -23.12
N ASP A 40 1.54 -9.02 -23.17
CA ASP A 40 1.69 -10.27 -22.43
C ASP A 40 1.87 -9.97 -20.92
N VAL A 41 2.71 -8.97 -20.58
CA VAL A 41 2.89 -8.50 -19.19
C VAL A 41 1.56 -8.02 -18.63
N ASP A 42 0.87 -7.13 -19.36
CA ASP A 42 -0.41 -6.56 -18.93
C ASP A 42 -1.47 -7.66 -18.72
N THR A 43 -1.58 -8.61 -19.63
CA THR A 43 -2.52 -9.73 -19.52
C THR A 43 -2.25 -10.58 -18.28
N LEU A 44 -1.00 -10.97 -18.04
CA LEU A 44 -0.65 -11.86 -16.93
C LEU A 44 -0.78 -11.18 -15.57
N PHE A 45 -0.34 -9.92 -15.43
CA PHE A 45 -0.50 -9.19 -14.16
C PHE A 45 -1.96 -8.81 -13.90
N THR A 46 -2.74 -8.46 -14.92
CA THR A 46 -4.19 -8.24 -14.77
C THR A 46 -4.88 -9.53 -14.29
N GLU A 47 -4.55 -10.68 -14.88
CA GLU A 47 -5.11 -11.96 -14.42
C GLU A 47 -4.69 -12.29 -12.98
N LEU A 48 -3.44 -12.03 -12.60
CA LEU A 48 -2.97 -12.22 -11.22
C LEU A 48 -3.75 -11.33 -10.25
N VAL A 49 -3.90 -10.05 -10.55
CA VAL A 49 -4.67 -9.10 -9.72
C VAL A 49 -6.11 -9.56 -9.60
N HIS A 50 -6.79 -9.88 -10.70
CA HIS A 50 -8.18 -10.38 -10.68
C HIS A 50 -8.33 -11.69 -9.90
N THR A 51 -7.30 -12.52 -9.86
CA THR A 51 -7.29 -13.75 -9.04
C THR A 51 -7.22 -13.44 -7.56
N CYS A 52 -6.57 -12.33 -7.16
CA CYS A 52 -6.36 -11.94 -5.77
C CYS A 52 -7.44 -10.99 -5.20
N ILE A 53 -8.29 -10.38 -6.03
CA ILE A 53 -9.33 -9.43 -5.57
C ILE A 53 -10.50 -10.14 -4.86
N PRO A 54 -11.06 -11.26 -5.38
CA PRO A 54 -12.24 -11.86 -4.78
C PRO A 54 -12.02 -12.23 -3.31
N PRO A 55 -13.06 -12.08 -2.47
CA PRO A 55 -13.00 -12.59 -1.10
C PRO A 55 -12.59 -14.07 -1.09
N CYS A 56 -11.68 -14.43 -0.23
CA CYS A 56 -11.28 -15.80 -0.01
C CYS A 56 -11.35 -16.13 1.49
N PRO A 57 -11.50 -17.42 1.87
CA PRO A 57 -11.39 -17.84 3.24
C PRO A 57 -10.08 -17.37 3.87
N LYS A 58 -10.08 -17.17 5.18
CA LYS A 58 -8.84 -16.83 5.89
C LYS A 58 -7.88 -18.01 5.82
N PHE A 59 -6.66 -17.73 5.43
CA PHE A 59 -5.56 -18.68 5.51
C PHE A 59 -4.34 -18.02 6.13
N ASP A 60 -3.55 -18.79 6.83
CA ASP A 60 -2.31 -18.34 7.43
C ASP A 60 -1.16 -18.57 6.45
N ILE A 61 -0.46 -17.49 6.09
CA ILE A 61 0.67 -17.53 5.15
C ILE A 61 1.80 -18.39 5.69
N ASP A 62 2.03 -18.36 7.01
CA ASP A 62 3.13 -19.07 7.65
C ASP A 62 2.88 -20.59 7.68
N HIS A 63 1.62 -21.01 7.58
CA HIS A 63 1.22 -22.40 7.46
C HIS A 63 1.16 -22.92 6.01
N LEU A 64 1.33 -22.05 5.01
CA LEU A 64 1.42 -22.49 3.62
C LEU A 64 2.69 -23.32 3.38
N PRO A 65 2.64 -24.30 2.43
CA PRO A 65 3.85 -25.04 2.05
C PRO A 65 5.01 -24.10 1.69
N LYS A 66 6.23 -24.43 2.09
CA LYS A 66 7.41 -23.59 1.88
C LYS A 66 7.60 -23.16 0.42
N ARG A 67 7.23 -24.06 -0.53
CA ARG A 67 7.23 -23.71 -1.96
C ARG A 67 6.31 -22.53 -2.26
N VAL A 68 5.11 -22.49 -1.66
CA VAL A 68 4.12 -21.41 -1.89
C VAL A 68 4.58 -20.11 -1.24
N GLN A 69 5.19 -20.18 -0.06
CA GLN A 69 5.79 -19.01 0.59
C GLN A 69 6.90 -18.40 -0.27
N ASN A 70 7.77 -19.24 -0.88
CA ASN A 70 8.82 -18.79 -1.80
C ASN A 70 8.24 -18.16 -3.08
N ILE A 71 7.18 -18.76 -3.64
CA ILE A 71 6.44 -18.20 -4.79
C ILE A 71 5.87 -16.83 -4.43
N ARG A 72 5.25 -16.69 -3.26
CA ARG A 72 4.73 -15.41 -2.77
C ARG A 72 5.81 -14.33 -2.71
N SER A 73 6.94 -14.60 -2.08
CA SER A 73 8.06 -13.65 -1.98
C SER A 73 8.57 -13.22 -3.37
N ASN A 74 8.69 -14.16 -4.30
CA ASN A 74 9.08 -13.85 -5.67
C ASN A 74 8.02 -13.06 -6.42
N LEU A 75 6.72 -13.37 -6.25
CA LEU A 75 5.63 -12.61 -6.88
C LEU A 75 5.60 -11.17 -6.40
N ILE A 76 5.75 -10.91 -5.10
CA ILE A 76 5.81 -9.54 -4.56
C ILE A 76 6.93 -8.75 -5.24
N ARG A 77 8.12 -9.35 -5.40
CA ARG A 77 9.24 -8.72 -6.09
C ARG A 77 8.94 -8.45 -7.57
N LEU A 78 8.36 -9.42 -8.28
CA LEU A 78 7.98 -9.26 -9.69
C LEU A 78 6.86 -8.21 -9.88
N CYS A 79 5.88 -8.17 -8.96
CA CYS A 79 4.85 -7.12 -8.94
C CYS A 79 5.48 -5.74 -8.77
N GLY A 80 6.39 -5.59 -7.80
CA GLY A 80 7.07 -4.31 -7.57
C GLY A 80 7.89 -3.85 -8.76
N GLU A 81 8.62 -4.75 -9.41
CA GLU A 81 9.40 -4.44 -10.61
C GLU A 81 8.49 -4.05 -11.79
N ALA A 82 7.43 -4.82 -12.04
CA ALA A 82 6.48 -4.53 -13.12
C ALA A 82 5.74 -3.20 -12.89
N GLU A 83 5.31 -2.92 -11.65
CA GLU A 83 4.65 -1.67 -11.27
C GLU A 83 5.58 -0.46 -11.49
N GLY A 84 6.84 -0.53 -11.03
CA GLY A 84 7.82 0.53 -11.23
C GLY A 84 8.14 0.79 -12.73
N LEU A 85 8.24 -0.27 -13.55
CA LEU A 85 8.44 -0.16 -14.98
C LEU A 85 7.22 0.45 -15.70
N LEU A 86 6.01 0.06 -15.29
CA LEU A 86 4.76 0.61 -15.83
C LEU A 86 4.63 2.10 -15.50
N GLU A 87 4.80 2.47 -14.24
CA GLU A 87 4.76 3.86 -13.79
C GLU A 87 5.82 4.71 -14.49
N SER A 88 7.05 4.19 -14.62
CA SER A 88 8.16 4.85 -15.32
C SER A 88 7.83 5.10 -16.80
N HIS A 89 7.19 4.14 -17.46
CA HIS A 89 6.75 4.26 -18.85
C HIS A 89 5.69 5.36 -19.00
N PHE A 90 4.64 5.32 -18.19
CA PHE A 90 3.56 6.31 -18.27
C PHE A 90 3.98 7.70 -17.80
N SER A 91 4.88 7.80 -16.82
CA SER A 91 5.46 9.08 -16.45
C SER A 91 6.20 9.75 -17.62
N THR A 92 6.94 8.96 -18.41
CA THR A 92 7.61 9.46 -19.63
C THR A 92 6.59 9.92 -20.68
N ILE A 93 5.51 9.18 -20.89
CA ILE A 93 4.43 9.59 -21.81
C ILE A 93 3.77 10.88 -21.31
N LEU A 94 3.40 10.93 -20.05
CA LEU A 94 2.74 12.09 -19.45
C LEU A 94 3.61 13.36 -19.53
N ALA A 95 4.92 13.23 -19.29
CA ALA A 95 5.86 14.35 -19.38
C ALA A 95 5.98 14.91 -20.81
N SER A 96 5.57 14.19 -21.86
CA SER A 96 5.55 14.68 -23.22
C SER A 96 4.40 15.66 -23.52
N TYR A 97 3.37 15.68 -22.69
CA TYR A 97 2.27 16.64 -22.84
C TYR A 97 2.66 18.02 -22.28
N LYS A 98 2.12 19.08 -22.88
CA LYS A 98 2.31 20.44 -22.37
C LYS A 98 1.86 20.60 -20.91
N ASN A 99 0.77 19.95 -20.55
CA ASN A 99 0.22 19.92 -19.19
C ASN A 99 0.04 18.46 -18.74
N PRO A 100 1.07 17.82 -18.17
CA PRO A 100 1.04 16.39 -17.80
C PRO A 100 -0.14 16.04 -16.89
N LEU A 101 -0.42 16.86 -15.88
CA LEU A 101 -1.45 16.59 -14.87
C LEU A 101 -2.88 16.58 -15.43
N ASN A 102 -3.13 17.27 -16.54
CA ASN A 102 -4.43 17.21 -17.22
C ASN A 102 -4.67 15.91 -17.97
N ASN A 103 -3.63 15.09 -18.13
CA ASN A 103 -3.65 13.86 -18.93
C ASN A 103 -3.47 12.59 -18.09
N LEU A 104 -3.59 12.66 -16.75
CA LEU A 104 -3.37 11.52 -15.86
C LEU A 104 -4.25 10.30 -16.18
N LYS A 105 -5.41 10.51 -16.81
CA LYS A 105 -6.30 9.44 -17.28
C LYS A 105 -5.69 8.54 -18.36
N VAL A 106 -4.57 8.93 -18.96
CA VAL A 106 -3.78 8.09 -19.88
C VAL A 106 -3.19 6.88 -19.15
N PHE A 107 -2.92 7.03 -17.84
CA PHE A 107 -2.48 5.92 -17.01
C PHE A 107 -3.66 4.97 -16.72
N PRO A 108 -3.55 3.66 -17.06
CA PRO A 108 -4.68 2.72 -17.00
C PRO A 108 -5.32 2.60 -15.61
N TYR A 109 -4.51 2.71 -14.55
CA TYR A 109 -4.96 2.53 -13.17
C TYR A 109 -5.27 3.85 -12.46
N TYR A 110 -5.36 4.97 -13.18
CA TYR A 110 -5.62 6.29 -12.57
C TYR A 110 -6.88 6.31 -11.71
N ASN A 111 -7.97 5.67 -12.16
CA ASN A 111 -9.21 5.61 -11.38
C ASN A 111 -9.04 4.83 -10.06
N ASN A 112 -8.21 3.79 -10.03
CA ASN A 112 -7.90 3.07 -8.80
C ASN A 112 -7.15 3.96 -7.81
N TYR A 113 -6.21 4.78 -8.30
CA TYR A 113 -5.50 5.74 -7.45
C TYR A 113 -6.42 6.85 -6.94
N LEU A 114 -7.42 7.29 -7.72
CA LEU A 114 -8.45 8.21 -7.25
C LEU A 114 -9.26 7.61 -6.09
N LYS A 115 -9.71 6.36 -6.23
CA LYS A 115 -10.47 5.66 -5.19
C LYS A 115 -9.62 5.41 -3.94
N LEU A 116 -8.38 4.93 -4.12
CA LEU A 116 -7.45 4.69 -3.02
C LEU A 116 -7.11 6.00 -2.29
N GLY A 117 -6.78 7.07 -3.00
CA GLY A 117 -6.48 8.38 -2.40
C GLY A 117 -7.68 8.97 -1.65
N HIS A 118 -8.88 8.79 -2.17
CA HIS A 118 -10.11 9.18 -1.47
C HIS A 118 -10.32 8.38 -0.18
N LEU A 119 -10.16 7.06 -0.23
CA LEU A 119 -10.22 6.18 0.95
C LEU A 119 -9.17 6.57 1.99
N GLU A 120 -7.93 6.74 1.57
CA GLU A 120 -6.84 7.15 2.46
C GLU A 120 -7.11 8.50 3.12
N TYR A 121 -7.64 9.47 2.35
CA TYR A 121 -8.04 10.76 2.91
C TYR A 121 -9.21 10.64 3.90
N GLN A 122 -10.23 9.83 3.60
CA GLN A 122 -11.35 9.58 4.52
C GLN A 122 -10.87 9.00 5.86
N ILE A 123 -9.97 8.01 5.82
CA ILE A 123 -9.40 7.40 7.02
C ILE A 123 -8.54 8.44 7.76
N LEU A 124 -7.66 9.13 7.06
CA LEU A 124 -6.77 10.15 7.64
C LEU A 124 -7.55 11.27 8.31
N SER A 125 -8.60 11.78 7.67
CA SER A 125 -9.40 12.92 8.17
C SER A 125 -10.04 12.65 9.52
N GLN A 126 -10.37 11.41 9.84
CA GLN A 126 -10.94 11.02 11.14
C GLN A 126 -9.95 11.22 12.30
N HIS A 127 -8.65 11.31 12.01
CA HIS A 127 -7.59 11.40 13.00
C HIS A 127 -6.84 12.74 13.00
N LEU A 128 -7.24 13.69 12.15
CA LEU A 128 -6.59 15.01 11.99
C LEU A 128 -7.12 16.10 12.93
N ASN A 129 -8.07 15.81 13.81
CA ASN A 129 -8.65 16.80 14.75
C ASN A 129 -9.10 18.10 14.04
N ASN A 130 -9.72 17.99 12.86
CA ASN A 130 -10.19 19.09 12.01
C ASN A 130 -9.09 20.06 11.52
N LYS A 131 -7.83 19.65 11.52
CA LYS A 131 -6.70 20.44 11.02
C LYS A 131 -6.06 19.72 9.84
N GLN A 132 -5.89 20.43 8.71
CA GLN A 132 -5.08 19.87 7.62
C GLN A 132 -3.62 19.79 8.06
N PRO A 133 -2.91 18.69 7.72
CA PRO A 133 -1.48 18.57 7.97
C PRO A 133 -0.74 19.64 7.14
N LYS A 134 0.28 20.23 7.73
CA LYS A 134 1.13 21.22 7.03
C LYS A 134 2.11 20.53 6.09
N ARG A 135 2.71 19.43 6.56
CA ARG A 135 3.72 18.67 5.81
C ARG A 135 3.45 17.18 5.91
N ILE A 136 3.53 16.54 4.75
CA ILE A 136 3.45 15.09 4.62
C ILE A 136 4.74 14.60 3.98
N ALA A 137 5.33 13.53 4.54
CA ALA A 137 6.33 12.74 3.85
C ALA A 137 5.64 11.55 3.17
N PHE A 138 5.95 11.31 1.91
CA PHE A 138 5.53 10.11 1.19
C PHE A 138 6.78 9.29 0.84
N VAL A 139 6.95 8.14 1.47
CA VAL A 139 8.11 7.26 1.33
C VAL A 139 7.81 6.18 0.30
N GLY A 140 8.64 6.08 -0.74
CA GLY A 140 8.45 5.22 -1.90
C GLY A 140 7.45 5.81 -2.89
N SER A 141 7.69 7.06 -3.32
CA SER A 141 6.77 7.80 -4.19
C SER A 141 6.76 7.33 -5.64
N GLY A 142 7.84 6.69 -6.08
CA GLY A 142 7.99 6.18 -7.45
C GLY A 142 8.08 7.26 -8.52
N PRO A 143 8.17 6.85 -9.79
CA PRO A 143 8.27 7.76 -10.92
C PRO A 143 6.92 8.42 -11.31
N LEU A 144 5.80 7.89 -10.80
CA LEU A 144 4.46 8.41 -11.03
C LEU A 144 3.72 8.55 -9.69
N PRO A 145 3.95 9.64 -8.91
CA PRO A 145 3.50 9.77 -7.53
C PRO A 145 2.00 10.10 -7.44
N LEU A 146 1.14 9.25 -8.03
CA LEU A 146 -0.29 9.50 -8.19
C LEU A 146 -1.00 9.72 -6.86
N THR A 147 -0.65 8.98 -5.81
CA THR A 147 -1.26 9.18 -4.49
C THR A 147 -1.00 10.58 -3.97
N SER A 148 0.24 11.04 -4.00
CA SER A 148 0.59 12.42 -3.57
C SER A 148 -0.12 13.46 -4.44
N ILE A 149 -0.17 13.26 -5.77
CA ILE A 149 -0.88 14.14 -6.70
C ILE A 149 -2.38 14.21 -6.35
N VAL A 150 -3.03 13.06 -6.20
CA VAL A 150 -4.47 12.98 -5.89
C VAL A 150 -4.78 13.63 -4.55
N LEU A 151 -3.99 13.35 -3.52
CA LEU A 151 -4.16 13.95 -2.20
C LEU A 151 -3.94 15.47 -2.25
N ALA A 152 -2.87 15.93 -2.89
CA ALA A 152 -2.52 17.35 -2.98
C ALA A 152 -3.53 18.15 -3.79
N SER A 153 -4.04 17.59 -4.89
CA SER A 153 -4.97 18.28 -5.79
C SER A 153 -6.41 18.30 -5.27
N ASN A 154 -6.87 17.17 -4.67
CA ASN A 154 -8.29 16.98 -4.42
C ASN A 154 -8.70 17.15 -2.95
N HIS A 155 -7.75 16.94 -2.01
CA HIS A 155 -8.08 16.80 -0.59
C HIS A 155 -7.27 17.70 0.33
N LEU A 156 -5.96 17.76 0.14
CA LEU A 156 -5.01 18.43 1.02
C LEU A 156 -4.35 19.62 0.30
N THR A 157 -5.18 20.55 -0.18
CA THR A 157 -4.80 21.65 -1.07
C THR A 157 -3.87 22.70 -0.44
N LYS A 158 -3.64 22.65 0.88
CA LYS A 158 -2.74 23.56 1.62
C LYS A 158 -1.52 22.84 2.21
N THR A 159 -1.36 21.55 1.87
CA THR A 159 -0.30 20.68 2.42
C THR A 159 0.89 20.64 1.47
N THR A 160 2.09 20.68 2.02
CA THR A 160 3.33 20.42 1.28
C THR A 160 3.65 18.93 1.38
N PHE A 161 3.95 18.30 0.25
CA PHE A 161 4.32 16.89 0.14
C PHE A 161 5.81 16.78 -0.15
N HIS A 162 6.54 16.08 0.70
CA HIS A 162 7.92 15.67 0.45
C HIS A 162 7.93 14.21 0.03
N ASN A 163 8.18 13.97 -1.24
CA ASN A 163 8.19 12.66 -1.85
C ASN A 163 9.60 12.09 -1.81
N TYR A 164 9.77 11.00 -1.09
CA TYR A 164 11.04 10.31 -0.93
C TYR A 164 11.07 9.06 -1.81
N ASP A 165 12.12 8.94 -2.60
CA ASP A 165 12.43 7.72 -3.33
C ASP A 165 13.94 7.55 -3.40
N ILE A 166 14.42 6.31 -3.35
CA ILE A 166 15.83 6.00 -3.46
C ILE A 166 16.33 6.14 -4.91
N ASP A 167 15.42 5.97 -5.88
CA ASP A 167 15.74 6.06 -7.31
C ASP A 167 15.71 7.52 -7.79
N VAL A 168 16.89 8.03 -8.09
CA VAL A 168 17.08 9.38 -8.67
C VAL A 168 16.31 9.55 -9.99
N SER A 169 16.25 8.49 -10.82
CA SER A 169 15.53 8.52 -12.10
C SER A 169 14.01 8.60 -11.87
N ALA A 170 13.49 7.88 -10.87
CA ALA A 170 12.08 7.97 -10.49
C ALA A 170 11.71 9.40 -10.09
N ASN A 171 12.46 10.01 -9.19
CA ASN A 171 12.22 11.39 -8.76
C ASN A 171 12.38 12.42 -9.87
N SER A 172 13.33 12.23 -10.79
CA SER A 172 13.47 13.08 -11.97
C SER A 172 12.23 13.04 -12.86
N LYS A 173 11.68 11.86 -13.11
CA LYS A 173 10.44 11.67 -13.88
C LYS A 173 9.23 12.26 -13.15
N ALA A 174 9.10 11.99 -11.85
CA ALA A 174 8.03 12.52 -11.03
C ALA A 174 8.01 14.05 -11.00
N SER A 175 9.17 14.70 -10.82
CA SER A 175 9.28 16.15 -10.80
C SER A 175 8.94 16.79 -12.16
N ALA A 176 9.27 16.13 -13.27
CA ALA A 176 8.95 16.62 -14.62
C ALA A 176 7.43 16.74 -14.86
N LEU A 177 6.60 15.97 -14.16
CA LEU A 177 5.14 16.06 -14.28
C LEU A 177 4.58 17.35 -13.67
N MET A 178 5.31 17.99 -12.74
CA MET A 178 4.84 19.15 -11.97
C MET A 178 5.24 20.48 -12.59
N VAL A 179 6.20 20.49 -13.53
CA VAL A 179 6.90 21.71 -14.00
C VAL A 179 5.95 22.80 -14.49
N ASN A 180 4.83 22.44 -15.09
CA ASN A 180 3.88 23.37 -15.68
C ASN A 180 2.60 23.57 -14.84
N ASP A 181 2.62 23.15 -13.58
CA ASP A 181 1.52 23.39 -12.63
C ASP A 181 2.00 24.37 -11.55
N ASP A 182 1.41 25.56 -11.52
CA ASP A 182 1.85 26.66 -10.64
C ASP A 182 1.67 26.33 -9.15
N ASP A 183 0.71 25.50 -8.78
CA ASP A 183 0.44 25.11 -7.40
C ASP A 183 1.30 23.91 -6.98
N LEU A 184 1.19 22.79 -7.69
CA LEU A 184 1.86 21.56 -7.29
C LEU A 184 3.38 21.63 -7.44
N SER A 185 3.91 22.41 -8.39
CA SER A 185 5.37 22.66 -8.50
C SER A 185 5.97 23.27 -7.23
N THR A 186 5.19 24.01 -6.46
CA THR A 186 5.63 24.65 -5.20
C THR A 186 5.40 23.77 -3.97
N ARG A 187 4.43 22.86 -4.03
CA ARG A 187 4.03 22.04 -2.87
C ARG A 187 4.51 20.57 -2.93
N MET A 188 4.98 20.12 -4.09
CA MET A 188 5.50 18.76 -4.28
C MET A 188 7.02 18.82 -4.37
N VAL A 189 7.71 18.40 -3.31
CA VAL A 189 9.18 18.37 -3.23
C VAL A 189 9.63 16.93 -3.39
N PHE A 190 10.62 16.69 -4.26
CA PHE A 190 11.17 15.35 -4.52
C PHE A 190 12.56 15.21 -3.94
N LYS A 191 12.81 14.16 -3.18
CA LYS A 191 14.05 13.89 -2.45
C LYS A 191 14.57 12.51 -2.77
N SER A 192 15.73 12.45 -3.44
CA SER A 192 16.38 11.18 -3.80
C SER A 192 17.32 10.76 -2.68
N THR A 193 16.77 9.99 -1.74
CA THR A 193 17.52 9.48 -0.59
C THR A 193 16.82 8.25 -0.01
N ASP A 194 17.60 7.36 0.60
CA ASP A 194 17.05 6.29 1.42
C ASP A 194 16.38 6.90 2.66
N VAL A 195 15.16 6.47 2.95
CA VAL A 195 14.46 6.90 4.17
C VAL A 195 15.23 6.54 5.43
N MET A 196 16.06 5.51 5.40
CA MET A 196 16.92 5.11 6.52
C MET A 196 17.99 6.14 6.86
N ASP A 197 18.35 7.01 5.91
CA ASP A 197 19.27 8.13 6.13
C ASP A 197 18.56 9.40 6.61
N VAL A 198 17.22 9.47 6.50
CA VAL A 198 16.42 10.62 6.93
C VAL A 198 16.12 10.49 8.43
N THR A 199 16.68 11.39 9.23
CA THR A 199 16.58 11.30 10.70
C THR A 199 15.78 12.48 11.31
N SER A 200 16.44 13.56 11.70
CA SER A 200 15.80 14.70 12.37
C SER A 200 14.70 15.37 11.53
N GLU A 201 14.78 15.28 10.22
CA GLU A 201 13.77 15.83 9.32
C GLU A 201 12.41 15.13 9.47
N LEU A 202 12.39 13.82 9.79
CA LEU A 202 11.15 13.06 10.01
C LEU A 202 10.27 13.67 11.11
N SER A 203 10.85 14.36 12.09
CA SER A 203 10.11 15.04 13.15
C SER A 203 9.31 16.27 12.67
N GLN A 204 9.53 16.73 11.44
CA GLN A 204 8.85 17.90 10.86
C GLN A 204 7.54 17.57 10.15
N TYR A 205 7.22 16.28 9.99
CA TYR A 205 6.03 15.82 9.30
C TYR A 205 4.89 15.54 10.27
N ASP A 206 3.70 16.04 9.91
CA ASP A 206 2.47 15.73 10.63
C ASP A 206 2.00 14.30 10.31
N VAL A 207 2.27 13.86 9.08
CA VAL A 207 1.92 12.53 8.57
C VAL A 207 3.08 11.99 7.73
N VAL A 208 3.37 10.70 7.90
CA VAL A 208 4.27 9.95 7.01
C VAL A 208 3.46 8.85 6.34
N PHE A 209 3.46 8.83 5.01
CA PHE A 209 2.93 7.72 4.21
C PHE A 209 4.07 6.76 3.89
N LEU A 210 3.83 5.46 4.08
CA LEU A 210 4.74 4.39 3.70
C LEU A 210 4.08 3.53 2.62
N ALA A 211 4.62 3.58 1.40
CA ALA A 211 4.12 2.82 0.28
C ALA A 211 4.24 1.30 0.49
N ALA A 212 3.41 0.52 -0.19
CA ALA A 212 3.33 -0.92 -0.02
C ALA A 212 4.66 -1.63 -0.31
N LEU A 213 5.41 -1.17 -1.31
CA LEU A 213 6.61 -1.82 -1.82
C LEU A 213 7.93 -1.29 -1.21
N VAL A 214 7.86 -0.37 -0.26
CA VAL A 214 9.04 -0.02 0.56
C VAL A 214 9.25 -1.11 1.61
N GLY A 215 10.41 -1.80 1.54
CA GLY A 215 10.66 -3.05 2.24
C GLY A 215 9.83 -4.19 1.62
N LEU A 216 10.45 -4.94 0.69
CA LEU A 216 9.78 -6.00 -0.08
C LEU A 216 9.55 -7.28 0.72
N ASP A 217 10.30 -7.47 1.78
CA ASP A 217 10.07 -8.53 2.78
C ASP A 217 9.67 -7.94 4.14
N LYS A 218 9.26 -8.84 5.04
CA LYS A 218 8.78 -8.44 6.37
C LYS A 218 9.86 -7.78 7.19
N GLU A 219 11.06 -8.33 7.19
CA GLU A 219 12.20 -7.87 7.99
C GLU A 219 12.62 -6.46 7.59
N ASP A 220 12.71 -6.17 6.31
CA ASP A 220 13.09 -4.85 5.81
C ASP A 220 11.98 -3.83 6.06
N LYS A 221 10.72 -4.21 5.89
CA LYS A 221 9.60 -3.32 6.19
C LYS A 221 9.53 -2.95 7.67
N VAL A 222 9.75 -3.92 8.57
CA VAL A 222 9.80 -3.68 10.01
C VAL A 222 10.95 -2.74 10.38
N LYS A 223 12.16 -2.90 9.81
CA LYS A 223 13.28 -1.96 10.02
C LYS A 223 12.91 -0.53 9.62
N VAL A 224 12.23 -0.35 8.48
CA VAL A 224 11.75 0.98 8.07
C VAL A 224 10.75 1.53 9.08
N ILE A 225 9.79 0.74 9.54
CA ILE A 225 8.79 1.17 10.53
C ILE A 225 9.45 1.55 11.86
N GLU A 226 10.42 0.75 12.34
CA GLU A 226 11.19 1.06 13.55
C GLU A 226 11.98 2.36 13.40
N HIS A 227 12.59 2.58 12.23
CA HIS A 227 13.28 3.83 11.93
C HIS A 227 12.33 5.03 11.95
N LEU A 228 11.18 4.94 11.30
CA LEU A 228 10.13 5.96 11.36
C LEU A 228 9.67 6.16 12.82
N GLY A 229 9.46 5.07 13.55
CA GLY A 229 9.10 5.09 14.97
C GLY A 229 10.14 5.79 15.83
N LYS A 230 11.41 5.76 15.47
CA LYS A 230 12.49 6.44 16.21
C LYS A 230 12.50 7.95 15.95
N TYR A 231 12.29 8.40 14.73
CA TYR A 231 12.57 9.77 14.32
C TYR A 231 11.34 10.64 14.05
N MET A 232 10.15 10.06 13.87
CA MET A 232 8.90 10.83 13.74
C MET A 232 8.58 11.57 15.05
N ALA A 233 7.90 12.72 14.93
CA ALA A 233 7.46 13.48 16.09
C ALA A 233 6.41 12.71 16.91
N PRO A 234 6.43 12.79 18.25
CA PRO A 234 5.36 12.27 19.08
C PRO A 234 3.99 12.84 18.66
N GLY A 235 2.99 11.97 18.52
CA GLY A 235 1.64 12.35 18.09
C GLY A 235 1.44 12.48 16.57
N SER A 236 2.51 12.47 15.75
CA SER A 236 2.38 12.41 14.29
C SER A 236 1.82 11.06 13.82
N LEU A 237 1.24 11.04 12.63
CA LEU A 237 0.56 9.88 12.09
C LEU A 237 1.44 9.14 11.09
N LEU A 238 1.44 7.81 11.17
CA LEU A 238 1.97 6.92 10.15
C LEU A 238 0.78 6.31 9.42
N MET A 239 0.72 6.49 8.11
CA MET A 239 -0.23 5.80 7.24
C MET A 239 0.57 4.86 6.34
N LEU A 240 0.23 3.57 6.38
CA LEU A 240 0.93 2.57 5.60
C LEU A 240 -0.04 1.63 4.89
N ARG A 241 0.45 1.08 3.79
CA ARG A 241 -0.27 0.09 2.99
C ARG A 241 0.20 -1.32 3.33
N SER A 242 -0.77 -2.21 3.42
CA SER A 242 -0.59 -3.63 3.70
C SER A 242 -1.46 -4.46 2.74
N ALA A 243 -1.52 -5.76 2.93
CA ALA A 243 -2.37 -6.66 2.16
C ALA A 243 -3.20 -7.55 3.07
N HIS A 244 -4.36 -8.01 2.56
CA HIS A 244 -5.26 -8.92 3.25
C HIS A 244 -5.87 -9.94 2.28
N GLY A 245 -6.23 -11.12 2.76
CA GLY A 245 -6.77 -12.19 1.92
C GLY A 245 -5.78 -12.60 0.84
N ALA A 246 -6.24 -12.92 -0.37
CA ALA A 246 -5.37 -13.33 -1.46
C ALA A 246 -4.43 -12.22 -1.98
N ARG A 247 -4.71 -10.95 -1.64
CA ARG A 247 -3.84 -9.82 -2.00
C ARG A 247 -2.43 -9.89 -1.37
N VAL A 248 -2.24 -10.76 -0.38
CA VAL A 248 -0.94 -11.07 0.24
C VAL A 248 0.08 -11.65 -0.74
N PHE A 249 -0.37 -12.15 -1.91
CA PHE A 249 0.51 -12.57 -2.99
C PHE A 249 1.01 -11.42 -3.87
N LEU A 250 0.43 -10.22 -3.72
CA LEU A 250 0.79 -9.03 -4.50
C LEU A 250 1.66 -8.07 -3.69
N TYR A 251 1.42 -7.97 -2.37
CA TYR A 251 2.09 -6.98 -1.52
C TYR A 251 2.49 -7.57 -0.16
N PRO A 252 3.52 -6.99 0.50
CA PRO A 252 3.89 -7.35 1.86
C PRO A 252 2.75 -7.12 2.85
N VAL A 253 2.71 -7.97 3.88
CA VAL A 253 1.75 -7.88 4.98
C VAL A 253 2.44 -7.26 6.20
N ILE A 254 1.71 -6.39 6.90
CA ILE A 254 2.08 -5.87 8.21
C ILE A 254 1.18 -6.50 9.26
N ASP A 255 1.79 -7.12 10.26
CA ASP A 255 1.13 -7.55 11.47
C ASP A 255 1.02 -6.35 12.42
N THR A 256 -0.21 -5.85 12.59
CA THR A 256 -0.45 -4.64 13.39
C THR A 256 -0.15 -4.82 14.87
N ASP A 257 -0.15 -6.04 15.38
CA ASP A 257 0.11 -6.35 16.78
C ASP A 257 1.62 -6.42 17.08
N CYS A 258 2.43 -6.86 16.11
CA CYS A 258 3.86 -7.13 16.30
C CYS A 258 4.78 -6.13 15.61
N ASP A 259 4.41 -5.66 14.40
CA ASP A 259 5.33 -4.93 13.51
C ASP A 259 5.32 -3.41 13.71
N LEU A 260 4.37 -2.86 14.49
CA LEU A 260 4.18 -1.41 14.69
C LEU A 260 4.72 -0.93 16.04
N GLN A 261 5.91 -1.38 16.42
CA GLN A 261 6.55 -0.97 17.68
C GLN A 261 6.77 0.55 17.74
N GLY A 262 6.32 1.17 18.84
CA GLY A 262 6.42 2.62 19.03
C GLY A 262 5.22 3.42 18.48
N PHE A 263 4.21 2.73 17.95
CA PHE A 263 2.97 3.33 17.44
C PHE A 263 1.74 2.74 18.12
N GLU A 264 0.71 3.57 18.28
CA GLU A 264 -0.66 3.19 18.62
C GLU A 264 -1.43 2.97 17.31
N VAL A 265 -1.91 1.77 17.04
CA VAL A 265 -2.76 1.50 15.88
C VAL A 265 -4.13 2.14 16.10
N LEU A 266 -4.52 3.04 15.21
CA LEU A 266 -5.78 3.77 15.31
C LEU A 266 -6.89 3.11 14.51
N SER A 267 -6.57 2.63 13.31
CA SER A 267 -7.52 1.92 12.46
C SER A 267 -6.82 1.06 11.41
N VAL A 268 -7.49 -0.03 11.03
CA VAL A 268 -7.09 -0.93 9.94
C VAL A 268 -8.30 -1.09 9.03
N PHE A 269 -8.11 -0.86 7.75
CA PHE A 269 -9.16 -1.01 6.75
C PHE A 269 -8.72 -2.00 5.67
N HIS A 270 -9.55 -3.01 5.43
CA HIS A 270 -9.36 -4.00 4.37
C HIS A 270 -10.42 -3.81 3.29
N PRO A 271 -10.06 -3.27 2.11
CA PRO A 271 -11.01 -3.13 1.01
C PRO A 271 -11.56 -4.48 0.55
N THR A 272 -12.82 -4.50 0.18
CA THR A 272 -13.52 -5.69 -0.36
C THR A 272 -13.83 -5.55 -1.87
N ASP A 273 -13.51 -4.40 -2.45
CA ASP A 273 -13.68 -4.03 -3.84
C ASP A 273 -12.37 -4.12 -4.65
N GLU A 274 -12.27 -3.37 -5.73
CA GLU A 274 -11.09 -3.31 -6.60
C GLU A 274 -9.89 -2.57 -6.00
N ILE A 275 -10.02 -1.90 -4.85
CA ILE A 275 -8.89 -1.33 -4.14
C ILE A 275 -8.06 -2.48 -3.56
N ILE A 276 -6.79 -2.55 -3.93
CA ILE A 276 -5.94 -3.71 -3.64
C ILE A 276 -5.34 -3.61 -2.23
N ASN A 277 -4.84 -2.43 -1.86
CA ASN A 277 -4.13 -2.25 -0.63
C ASN A 277 -5.04 -2.08 0.58
N SER A 278 -4.75 -2.78 1.66
CA SER A 278 -5.24 -2.44 2.99
C SER A 278 -4.55 -1.19 3.49
N VAL A 279 -5.29 -0.37 4.23
CA VAL A 279 -4.78 0.87 4.81
C VAL A 279 -4.72 0.74 6.32
N VAL A 280 -3.55 1.01 6.88
CA VAL A 280 -3.32 1.05 8.33
C VAL A 280 -2.93 2.47 8.70
N ILE A 281 -3.55 3.02 9.73
CA ILE A 281 -3.17 4.30 10.32
C ILE A 281 -2.79 4.11 11.78
N ALA A 282 -1.65 4.65 12.16
CA ALA A 282 -1.12 4.56 13.51
C ALA A 282 -0.57 5.92 13.96
N ARG A 283 -0.53 6.15 15.27
CA ARG A 283 -0.01 7.36 15.88
C ARG A 283 1.27 7.06 16.62
N LYS A 284 2.32 7.86 16.38
CA LYS A 284 3.53 7.80 17.19
C LYS A 284 3.21 8.11 18.65
N TYR A 285 3.63 7.23 19.57
CA TYR A 285 3.42 7.47 21.00
C TYR A 285 3.99 8.80 21.44
N TYR A 286 3.28 9.49 22.34
CA TYR A 286 3.84 10.61 23.08
C TYR A 286 4.90 10.06 24.03
N SER A 287 6.12 10.60 23.98
CA SER A 287 7.15 10.24 24.95
C SER A 287 6.79 10.81 26.33
N HIS A 288 5.97 10.07 27.05
CA HIS A 288 6.02 10.17 28.52
C HIS A 288 7.08 9.15 28.95
N ASN A 289 8.18 9.65 29.54
CA ASN A 289 9.26 8.93 30.23
C ASN A 289 9.12 7.41 30.14
N PRO A 290 10.13 6.68 29.64
CA PRO A 290 10.10 5.24 29.77
C PRO A 290 10.21 4.93 31.28
N LYS A 291 9.13 4.84 32.00
CA LYS A 291 9.07 3.87 33.06
C LYS A 291 9.25 2.54 32.37
N VAL A 292 10.53 2.12 32.33
CA VAL A 292 10.92 0.75 32.13
C VAL A 292 9.81 -0.11 32.74
N LEU A 293 9.06 -0.81 31.89
CA LEU A 293 8.36 -2.01 32.31
C LEU A 293 9.48 -2.98 32.70
N GLN A 294 10.01 -2.82 33.92
CA GLN A 294 10.69 -3.88 34.62
C GLN A 294 9.66 -5.00 34.70
N MET A 295 9.82 -6.00 33.85
CA MET A 295 9.19 -7.28 34.11
C MET A 295 9.52 -7.64 35.55
N PRO A 296 8.52 -7.92 36.40
CA PRO A 296 8.81 -8.42 37.74
C PRO A 296 9.57 -9.72 37.56
N SER A 297 10.78 -9.78 38.10
CA SER A 297 11.53 -11.00 38.27
C SER A 297 10.63 -12.01 38.97
N VAL A 298 10.33 -13.11 38.29
CA VAL A 298 9.51 -14.20 38.80
C VAL A 298 10.29 -14.89 39.90
N ASN A 299 10.03 -14.49 41.16
CA ASN A 299 10.30 -15.35 42.29
C ASN A 299 9.13 -16.33 42.41
N SER A 300 9.48 -17.58 42.21
CA SER A 300 8.62 -18.74 42.38
C SER A 300 7.98 -18.79 43.75
N SER A 301 6.67 -18.69 43.83
CA SER A 301 5.77 -19.49 44.68
C SER A 301 4.40 -18.83 44.83
N SER A 302 3.42 -19.61 44.44
CA SER A 302 1.99 -19.64 44.77
C SER A 302 1.02 -19.42 43.61
N SER A 303 0.32 -20.51 43.35
CA SER A 303 -0.83 -20.68 42.47
C SER A 303 -1.97 -19.71 42.76
N SER A 304 -2.39 -18.90 41.79
CA SER A 304 -3.75 -18.37 41.72
C SER A 304 -4.10 -18.14 40.25
N LEU A 305 -5.22 -18.74 39.85
CA LEU A 305 -5.86 -18.66 38.55
C LEU A 305 -6.10 -17.20 38.14
N ILE A 306 -5.49 -16.77 37.05
CA ILE A 306 -5.79 -15.50 36.38
C ILE A 306 -6.63 -15.82 35.15
N ALA A 307 -7.86 -15.30 35.14
CA ALA A 307 -8.78 -15.37 34.02
C ALA A 307 -8.21 -14.59 32.80
N PRO A 308 -8.52 -15.02 31.57
CA PRO A 308 -8.02 -14.34 30.38
C PRO A 308 -8.66 -12.95 30.24
N PHE A 309 -7.82 -11.95 30.00
CA PHE A 309 -8.27 -10.61 29.63
C PHE A 309 -8.92 -10.67 28.23
N ASN A 310 -10.23 -10.42 28.18
CA ASN A 310 -10.94 -10.16 26.94
C ASN A 310 -10.52 -8.78 26.41
N CYS A 311 -9.72 -8.78 25.35
CA CYS A 311 -9.46 -7.58 24.57
C CYS A 311 -10.68 -7.30 23.68
N ASN A 312 -11.55 -6.38 24.10
CA ASN A 312 -12.65 -5.88 23.28
C ASN A 312 -12.10 -4.88 22.24
N CYS A 313 -11.50 -5.37 21.18
CA CYS A 313 -11.30 -4.57 19.96
C CYS A 313 -12.67 -4.38 19.30
N ARG A 314 -13.26 -3.22 19.51
CA ARG A 314 -14.44 -2.78 18.76
C ARG A 314 -14.04 -2.56 17.31
N MET A 315 -14.31 -3.55 16.45
CA MET A 315 -14.37 -3.34 15.01
C MET A 315 -15.44 -2.29 14.73
N MET A 316 -15.03 -1.07 14.37
CA MET A 316 -15.94 -0.12 13.74
C MET A 316 -16.10 -0.54 12.28
N ILE A 317 -17.19 -1.24 11.99
CA ILE A 317 -17.67 -1.43 10.62
C ILE A 317 -18.24 -0.07 10.20
N VAL A 318 -17.49 0.68 9.40
CA VAL A 318 -18.00 1.88 8.75
C VAL A 318 -18.76 1.43 7.52
N HIS A 319 -20.11 1.47 7.59
CA HIS A 319 -20.94 1.34 6.40
C HIS A 319 -20.81 2.63 5.57
N PRO A 320 -20.50 2.56 4.28
CA PRO A 320 -20.57 3.73 3.43
C PRO A 320 -22.03 4.14 3.24
N ASN A 321 -22.38 5.33 3.71
CA ASN A 321 -23.64 5.96 3.39
C ASN A 321 -23.72 6.26 1.89
N ASN A 322 -24.84 5.86 1.29
CA ASN A 322 -25.26 6.07 -0.07
C ASN A 322 -24.84 7.45 -0.63
N CYS A 323 -23.90 7.44 -1.58
CA CYS A 323 -23.83 8.44 -2.63
C CYS A 323 -24.13 7.73 -3.94
N SER A 324 -25.38 7.82 -4.35
CA SER A 324 -25.85 7.41 -5.67
C SER A 324 -25.35 8.42 -6.71
N HIS A 325 -24.17 8.17 -7.28
CA HIS A 325 -23.82 8.63 -8.62
C HIS A 325 -23.50 7.37 -9.42
N GLU A 326 -24.30 7.15 -10.46
CA GLU A 326 -24.08 6.12 -11.47
C GLU A 326 -22.66 6.30 -12.02
N ILE A 327 -21.77 5.40 -11.62
CA ILE A 327 -20.46 5.25 -12.20
C ILE A 327 -20.60 4.06 -13.15
N GLU A 328 -20.48 4.34 -14.45
CA GLU A 328 -20.38 3.29 -15.48
C GLU A 328 -19.35 2.24 -15.04
N ALA A 329 -19.80 1.00 -15.05
CA ALA A 329 -18.95 -0.15 -14.67
C ALA A 329 -17.74 -0.19 -15.60
N PHE A 330 -16.56 -0.04 -15.03
CA PHE A 330 -15.29 -0.18 -15.74
C PHE A 330 -15.17 -1.60 -16.24
N ASN A 331 -15.20 -1.79 -17.58
CA ASN A 331 -14.90 -3.04 -18.24
C ASN A 331 -13.43 -3.00 -18.70
N PRO A 332 -12.50 -3.70 -18.00
CA PRO A 332 -11.07 -3.70 -18.37
C PRO A 332 -10.78 -4.33 -19.74
N LEU A 333 -11.76 -4.97 -20.36
CA LEU A 333 -11.62 -5.62 -21.69
C LEU A 333 -11.68 -4.64 -22.86
N ASN A 334 -11.96 -3.35 -22.66
CA ASN A 334 -12.04 -2.33 -23.71
C ASN A 334 -10.73 -1.58 -23.99
N ILE A 335 -9.58 -2.06 -23.50
CA ILE A 335 -8.27 -1.50 -23.87
C ILE A 335 -7.76 -2.05 -25.22
N HIS A 336 -8.54 -2.86 -25.91
CA HIS A 336 -8.20 -3.42 -27.21
C HIS A 336 -8.55 -2.46 -28.38
N GLY A 337 -7.75 -1.44 -28.54
CA GLY A 337 -7.82 -0.60 -29.75
C GLY A 337 -6.98 0.67 -29.56
N ASN A 338 -5.80 0.69 -30.13
CA ASN A 338 -4.98 1.88 -30.44
C ASN A 338 -3.84 2.30 -29.50
N MET A 339 -3.23 1.42 -28.68
CA MET A 339 -2.04 1.83 -27.94
C MET A 339 -0.69 1.43 -28.55
N PHE A 340 -0.66 0.65 -29.62
CA PHE A 340 0.61 0.19 -30.23
C PHE A 340 0.68 0.40 -31.75
N GLU A 341 -0.05 1.37 -32.32
CA GLU A 341 0.26 1.79 -33.69
C GLU A 341 1.41 2.80 -33.69
N ASP A 342 2.56 2.31 -34.08
CA ASP A 342 3.77 3.04 -34.42
C ASP A 342 3.46 4.16 -35.42
N LYS A 343 3.40 5.41 -34.98
CA LYS A 343 3.40 6.54 -35.91
C LYS A 343 4.83 6.73 -36.45
N ARG A 344 5.18 5.90 -37.46
CA ARG A 344 6.20 6.23 -38.45
C ARG A 344 5.52 6.95 -39.61
N SER A 345 5.56 8.24 -39.60
CA SER A 345 5.62 9.09 -40.81
C SER A 345 5.85 10.54 -40.36
#